data_61e8b1afa4090a37a4c1aa5e94fc09cb
#
_entry.id   61e8b1afa4090a37a4c1aa5e94fc09cb
#
_cell.length_a   1.000
_cell.length_b   1.000
_cell.length_c   1.000
_cell.angle_alpha   90.00
_cell.angle_beta   90.00
_cell.angle_gamma   90.00
#
_symmetry.space_group_name_H-M   'P 1'
#
loop_
_entity.id
_entity.type
_entity.pdbx_description
1 polymer ?
#
loop_
_entity_poly.entity_id
_entity_poly.type
_entity_poly.pdbx_seq_one_letter_code
_entity_poly.pdbx_strand_id
1 'polypeptide(L)'
;MGGLKLKLISFVFLALLAAITVQNIFTVPMMKSYIEKKAYEVSTTTIERISDFSSFALLERTYENRLSLDDAIKKVQNSNIDGLIGVSIYQRQKSGESIKFNYLSGFGDDVKRIPVDEQLQSSLYNSNNENVSYDDYIVKSKNRRIDTYRFIRPIIYKYQNNTILLGVAILYYDKNAINNIINTMLDYMFTVTLIVLLIAILFVYFIGVRFTRPILEITHAASSIAQGDLNIKLNINTNDEIEHLAYHFNAMVNGLKEKKKMQKFVSGSTMDMIKSGSMRHNMLGGEYRTLTILFSDIRGFTAMSEERKPSEVISIVNFYLNLQAQIIRDNDGDIDKYIGDEIMASFSGDDATNNAVKSGLEIQAVMKRENIKRAKKGETVCEVGIGINRGEVIVGNIGSHEHMDFTAVGSVVNIASRLCSSAKPGKVIVDKSTYDRANCKHRTTLQTPFAIKGISYPIDTYSVSNEDT
;
A
#
# COMPACT_ATOMS: atom_id res chain seq x y z
N MET A 1 -5.30 -4.45 9.47
CA MET A 1 -4.99 -4.78 8.07
C MET A 1 -6.02 -4.30 7.03
N GLY A 2 -7.18 -3.79 7.43
CA GLY A 2 -8.20 -3.29 6.50
C GLY A 2 -8.08 -1.83 6.06
N GLY A 3 -7.17 -1.05 6.67
CA GLY A 3 -7.23 0.40 6.59
C GLY A 3 -7.04 1.02 5.18
N LEU A 4 -6.05 0.58 4.40
CA LEU A 4 -5.78 1.21 3.10
C LEU A 4 -6.79 0.79 2.03
N LYS A 5 -7.12 -0.52 1.97
CA LYS A 5 -8.17 -1.04 1.09
C LYS A 5 -9.52 -0.39 1.39
N LEU A 6 -9.91 -0.35 2.67
CA LEU A 6 -11.18 0.23 3.09
C LEU A 6 -11.25 1.73 2.79
N LYS A 7 -10.17 2.47 3.00
CA LYS A 7 -10.08 3.90 2.67
C LYS A 7 -10.19 4.15 1.16
N LEU A 8 -9.51 3.35 0.33
CA LEU A 8 -9.58 3.49 -1.12
C LEU A 8 -10.98 3.17 -1.66
N ILE A 9 -11.57 2.06 -1.18
CA ILE A 9 -12.95 1.66 -1.52
C ILE A 9 -13.94 2.75 -1.09
N SER A 10 -13.83 3.24 0.16
CA SER A 10 -14.69 4.30 0.67
C SER A 10 -14.58 5.59 -0.12
N PHE A 11 -13.36 5.99 -0.49
CA PHE A 11 -13.14 7.22 -1.27
C PHE A 11 -13.76 7.13 -2.66
N VAL A 12 -13.52 6.02 -3.39
CA VAL A 12 -14.10 5.81 -4.73
C VAL A 12 -15.61 5.71 -4.66
N PHE A 13 -16.15 4.99 -3.67
CA PHE A 13 -17.59 4.88 -3.46
C PHE A 13 -18.22 6.25 -3.14
N LEU A 14 -17.61 7.03 -2.29
CA LEU A 14 -18.11 8.36 -1.90
C LEU A 14 -18.05 9.35 -3.07
N ALA A 15 -16.97 9.31 -3.86
CA ALA A 15 -16.82 10.12 -5.06
C ALA A 15 -17.88 9.77 -6.13
N LEU A 16 -18.13 8.48 -6.35
CA LEU A 16 -19.17 8.01 -7.26
C LEU A 16 -20.57 8.38 -6.76
N LEU A 17 -20.85 8.19 -5.48
CA LEU A 17 -22.13 8.57 -4.87
C LEU A 17 -22.37 10.07 -5.01
N ALA A 18 -21.36 10.90 -4.77
CA ALA A 18 -21.44 12.34 -4.95
C ALA A 18 -21.70 12.72 -6.42
N ALA A 19 -20.98 12.12 -7.36
CA ALA A 19 -21.17 12.36 -8.79
C ALA A 19 -22.59 12.00 -9.26
N ILE A 20 -23.10 10.84 -8.84
CA ILE A 20 -24.46 10.37 -9.15
C ILE A 20 -25.50 11.31 -8.54
N THR A 21 -25.29 11.73 -7.30
CA THR A 21 -26.21 12.64 -6.59
C THR A 21 -26.27 14.00 -7.31
N VAL A 22 -25.12 14.56 -7.64
CA VAL A 22 -25.01 15.81 -8.38
C VAL A 22 -25.66 15.70 -9.75
N GLN A 23 -25.39 14.62 -10.49
CA GLN A 23 -26.01 14.35 -11.79
C GLN A 23 -27.53 14.30 -11.69
N ASN A 24 -28.09 13.59 -10.72
CA ASN A 24 -29.55 13.49 -10.55
C ASN A 24 -30.20 14.83 -10.18
N ILE A 25 -29.59 15.62 -9.30
CA ILE A 25 -30.09 16.93 -8.89
C ILE A 25 -30.21 17.88 -10.08
N PHE A 26 -29.28 17.85 -11.03
CA PHE A 26 -29.29 18.76 -12.17
C PHE A 26 -30.00 18.20 -13.39
N THR A 27 -29.80 16.92 -13.69
CA THR A 27 -30.29 16.32 -14.95
C THR A 27 -31.80 16.10 -14.93
N VAL A 28 -32.39 15.64 -13.83
CA VAL A 28 -33.83 15.34 -13.77
C VAL A 28 -34.69 16.59 -13.93
N PRO A 29 -34.49 17.70 -13.22
CA PRO A 29 -35.26 18.92 -13.42
C PRO A 29 -35.07 19.51 -14.82
N MET A 30 -33.82 19.48 -15.33
CA MET A 30 -33.52 19.99 -16.66
C MET A 30 -34.25 19.19 -17.76
N MET A 31 -34.24 17.86 -17.66
CA MET A 31 -34.98 16.99 -18.57
C MET A 31 -36.48 17.23 -18.51
N LYS A 32 -37.04 17.33 -17.30
CA LYS A 32 -38.45 17.63 -17.12
C LYS A 32 -38.85 18.93 -17.84
N SER A 33 -38.12 20.00 -17.57
CA SER A 33 -38.32 21.29 -18.20
C SER A 33 -38.17 21.25 -19.73
N TYR A 34 -37.19 20.48 -20.23
CA TYR A 34 -37.00 20.31 -21.68
C TYR A 34 -38.18 19.58 -22.34
N ILE A 35 -38.66 18.49 -21.75
CA ILE A 35 -39.78 17.70 -22.27
C ILE A 35 -41.09 18.51 -22.27
N GLU A 36 -41.34 19.22 -21.14
CA GLU A 36 -42.50 20.12 -21.02
C GLU A 36 -42.47 21.22 -22.09
N LYS A 37 -41.31 21.87 -22.25
CA LYS A 37 -41.12 22.90 -23.30
C LYS A 37 -41.33 22.33 -24.70
N LYS A 38 -40.83 21.12 -24.96
CA LYS A 38 -41.00 20.47 -26.27
C LYS A 38 -42.45 20.12 -26.55
N ALA A 39 -43.14 19.60 -25.54
CA ALA A 39 -44.60 19.32 -25.66
C ALA A 39 -45.39 20.60 -25.94
N TYR A 40 -45.04 21.70 -25.25
CA TYR A 40 -45.63 22.99 -25.50
C TYR A 40 -45.39 23.49 -26.93
N GLU A 41 -44.16 23.48 -27.43
CA GLU A 41 -43.80 23.89 -28.79
C GLU A 41 -44.55 23.10 -29.85
N VAL A 42 -44.61 21.78 -29.70
CA VAL A 42 -45.32 20.88 -30.63
C VAL A 42 -46.81 21.16 -30.62
N SER A 43 -47.41 21.30 -29.44
CA SER A 43 -48.86 21.58 -29.30
C SER A 43 -49.22 22.94 -29.85
N THR A 44 -48.39 23.98 -29.57
CA THR A 44 -48.62 25.34 -30.10
C THR A 44 -48.52 25.35 -31.63
N THR A 45 -47.49 24.79 -32.20
CA THR A 45 -47.33 24.73 -33.68
C THR A 45 -48.45 23.95 -34.33
N THR A 46 -48.90 22.86 -33.68
CA THR A 46 -49.98 22.03 -34.21
C THR A 46 -51.31 22.78 -34.21
N ILE A 47 -51.66 23.45 -33.12
CA ILE A 47 -52.92 24.19 -33.03
C ILE A 47 -52.89 25.42 -33.94
N GLU A 48 -51.76 26.05 -34.17
CA GLU A 48 -51.58 27.15 -35.12
C GLU A 48 -51.91 26.72 -36.51
N ARG A 49 -51.29 25.64 -36.97
CA ARG A 49 -51.56 25.08 -38.32
C ARG A 49 -53.05 24.75 -38.51
N ILE A 50 -53.65 24.06 -37.55
CA ILE A 50 -55.06 23.69 -37.61
C ILE A 50 -55.96 24.93 -37.62
N SER A 51 -55.66 25.93 -36.81
CA SER A 51 -56.39 27.18 -36.71
C SER A 51 -56.36 27.94 -38.05
N ASP A 52 -55.17 28.00 -38.70
CA ASP A 52 -55.04 28.67 -39.99
C ASP A 52 -55.90 28.00 -41.11
N PHE A 53 -55.86 26.67 -41.19
CA PHE A 53 -56.77 25.97 -42.08
C PHE A 53 -58.25 26.17 -41.71
N SER A 54 -58.57 26.24 -40.43
CA SER A 54 -59.91 26.47 -39.93
C SER A 54 -60.46 27.83 -40.30
N SER A 55 -59.63 28.88 -40.37
CA SER A 55 -59.99 30.23 -40.67
C SER A 55 -60.65 30.31 -42.10
N PHE A 56 -60.05 29.65 -43.07
CA PHE A 56 -60.59 29.55 -44.44
C PHE A 56 -61.90 28.79 -44.46
N ALA A 57 -62.00 27.62 -43.78
CA ALA A 57 -63.23 26.84 -43.72
C ALA A 57 -64.42 27.51 -43.05
N LEU A 58 -64.13 28.46 -42.13
CA LEU A 58 -65.11 29.24 -41.40
C LEU A 58 -65.58 30.50 -42.18
N LEU A 59 -64.71 31.10 -42.99
CA LEU A 59 -64.96 32.28 -43.79
C LEU A 59 -65.78 31.91 -45.04
N GLU A 60 -65.24 31.02 -45.86
CA GLU A 60 -65.82 30.56 -47.07
C GLU A 60 -66.32 29.14 -46.84
N ARG A 61 -67.63 28.97 -46.60
CA ARG A 61 -68.25 27.68 -46.28
C ARG A 61 -68.44 26.77 -47.55
N THR A 62 -67.37 26.72 -48.32
CA THR A 62 -67.30 25.83 -49.47
C THR A 62 -67.06 24.38 -49.07
N TYR A 63 -67.49 23.46 -49.88
CA TYR A 63 -67.24 22.03 -49.66
C TYR A 63 -65.71 21.74 -49.65
N GLU A 64 -64.96 22.38 -50.52
CA GLU A 64 -63.50 22.25 -50.64
C GLU A 64 -62.76 22.70 -49.41
N ASN A 65 -63.13 23.85 -48.84
CA ASN A 65 -62.49 24.36 -47.60
C ASN A 65 -62.76 23.48 -46.38
N ARG A 66 -63.93 22.88 -46.29
CA ARG A 66 -64.29 21.88 -45.31
C ARG A 66 -63.45 20.60 -45.46
N LEU A 67 -63.30 20.12 -46.71
CA LEU A 67 -62.49 18.93 -47.00
C LEU A 67 -61.02 19.17 -46.65
N SER A 68 -60.50 20.34 -46.95
CA SER A 68 -59.08 20.75 -46.57
C SER A 68 -58.88 20.78 -45.08
N LEU A 69 -59.87 21.25 -44.32
CA LEU A 69 -59.82 21.22 -42.86
C LEU A 69 -59.79 19.80 -42.27
N ASP A 70 -60.72 18.95 -42.80
CA ASP A 70 -60.79 17.56 -42.38
C ASP A 70 -59.53 16.77 -42.76
N ASP A 71 -58.87 17.06 -43.88
CA ASP A 71 -57.61 16.50 -44.28
C ASP A 71 -56.43 16.98 -43.36
N ALA A 72 -56.41 18.26 -42.97
CA ALA A 72 -55.44 18.78 -42.02
C ALA A 72 -55.60 18.12 -40.67
N ILE A 73 -56.81 17.92 -40.16
CA ILE A 73 -57.11 17.24 -38.92
C ILE A 73 -56.67 15.77 -38.98
N LYS A 74 -56.99 15.06 -40.11
CA LYS A 74 -56.54 13.67 -40.32
C LYS A 74 -55.01 13.56 -40.36
N LYS A 75 -54.29 14.48 -40.99
CA LYS A 75 -52.85 14.53 -41.02
C LYS A 75 -52.26 14.64 -39.59
N VAL A 76 -52.84 15.48 -38.76
CA VAL A 76 -52.44 15.62 -37.36
C VAL A 76 -52.76 14.37 -36.56
N GLN A 77 -53.94 13.77 -36.77
CA GLN A 77 -54.33 12.49 -36.16
C GLN A 77 -53.35 11.37 -36.51
N ASN A 78 -52.94 11.30 -37.79
CA ASN A 78 -52.03 10.28 -38.30
C ASN A 78 -50.55 10.57 -38.02
N SER A 79 -50.20 11.77 -37.54
CA SER A 79 -48.80 12.14 -37.22
C SER A 79 -48.25 11.48 -35.94
N ASN A 80 -49.08 10.73 -35.22
CA ASN A 80 -48.71 9.93 -34.07
C ASN A 80 -47.90 10.73 -33.01
N ILE A 81 -48.35 11.96 -32.72
CA ILE A 81 -47.73 12.81 -31.70
C ILE A 81 -48.04 12.20 -30.33
N ASP A 82 -47.01 11.72 -29.66
CA ASP A 82 -47.14 11.16 -28.31
C ASP A 82 -47.75 12.18 -27.36
N GLY A 83 -48.80 11.76 -26.65
CA GLY A 83 -49.51 12.60 -25.71
C GLY A 83 -50.63 13.46 -26.29
N LEU A 84 -50.76 13.58 -27.60
CA LEU A 84 -51.88 14.29 -28.21
C LEU A 84 -53.17 13.45 -28.13
N ILE A 85 -54.14 13.91 -27.31
CA ILE A 85 -55.42 13.22 -27.12
C ILE A 85 -56.37 13.54 -28.23
N GLY A 86 -56.39 14.78 -28.65
CA GLY A 86 -57.26 15.22 -29.76
C GLY A 86 -57.38 16.73 -29.89
N VAL A 87 -58.11 17.11 -30.91
CA VAL A 87 -58.35 18.49 -31.26
C VAL A 87 -59.84 18.68 -31.51
N SER A 88 -60.38 19.82 -31.08
CA SER A 88 -61.77 20.21 -31.34
C SER A 88 -61.81 21.64 -31.87
N ILE A 89 -62.60 21.86 -32.96
CA ILE A 89 -62.77 23.15 -33.58
C ILE A 89 -64.23 23.53 -33.44
N TYR A 90 -64.46 24.72 -32.95
CA TYR A 90 -65.81 25.27 -32.77
C TYR A 90 -65.96 26.51 -33.56
N GLN A 91 -67.16 26.62 -34.18
CA GLN A 91 -67.58 27.78 -34.90
C GLN A 91 -68.41 28.68 -33.98
N ARG A 92 -68.13 29.96 -34.01
CA ARG A 92 -68.96 30.99 -33.36
C ARG A 92 -70.30 31.15 -34.10
N GLN A 93 -71.40 31.10 -33.37
CA GLN A 93 -72.72 31.41 -33.82
C GLN A 93 -73.37 32.44 -32.91
N LYS A 94 -73.91 33.49 -33.51
CA LYS A 94 -74.66 34.52 -32.77
C LYS A 94 -76.13 34.05 -32.68
N SER A 95 -76.66 33.91 -31.45
CA SER A 95 -78.04 33.53 -31.19
C SER A 95 -78.64 34.57 -30.25
N GLY A 96 -79.35 35.60 -30.86
CA GLY A 96 -79.84 36.76 -30.10
C GLY A 96 -78.68 37.57 -29.52
N GLU A 97 -78.67 37.85 -28.21
CA GLU A 97 -77.64 38.55 -27.50
C GLU A 97 -76.51 37.62 -27.02
N SER A 98 -76.69 36.29 -27.09
CA SER A 98 -75.74 35.31 -26.67
C SER A 98 -74.90 34.78 -27.81
N ILE A 99 -73.62 34.47 -27.50
CA ILE A 99 -72.70 33.81 -28.42
C ILE A 99 -72.59 32.34 -27.99
N LYS A 100 -72.76 31.45 -28.93
CA LYS A 100 -72.61 30.02 -28.78
C LYS A 100 -71.48 29.51 -29.67
N PHE A 101 -70.75 28.50 -29.21
CA PHE A 101 -69.73 27.78 -29.99
C PHE A 101 -70.23 26.41 -30.35
N ASN A 102 -70.46 26.17 -31.65
CA ASN A 102 -70.90 24.90 -32.14
C ASN A 102 -69.69 24.08 -32.65
N TYR A 103 -69.62 22.80 -32.28
CA TYR A 103 -68.59 21.88 -32.79
C TYR A 103 -68.65 21.80 -34.32
N LEU A 104 -67.48 22.00 -34.95
CA LEU A 104 -67.34 21.93 -36.40
C LEU A 104 -66.64 20.66 -36.84
N SER A 105 -65.44 20.42 -36.39
CA SER A 105 -64.64 19.25 -36.75
C SER A 105 -63.61 18.99 -35.64
N GLY A 106 -62.99 17.80 -35.67
CA GLY A 106 -61.96 17.39 -34.71
C GLY A 106 -61.82 15.88 -34.63
N PHE A 107 -60.85 15.46 -33.83
CA PHE A 107 -60.62 14.04 -33.54
C PHE A 107 -60.35 13.82 -32.05
N GLY A 108 -60.33 12.56 -31.63
CA GLY A 108 -60.16 12.12 -30.23
C GLY A 108 -61.50 11.87 -29.57
N ASP A 109 -61.86 10.60 -29.36
CA ASP A 109 -63.17 10.20 -28.88
C ASP A 109 -63.51 10.78 -27.49
N ASP A 110 -62.49 11.02 -26.65
CA ASP A 110 -62.64 11.54 -25.31
C ASP A 110 -62.79 13.09 -25.26
N VAL A 111 -62.32 13.80 -26.28
CA VAL A 111 -62.29 15.28 -26.29
C VAL A 111 -63.22 15.86 -27.40
N LYS A 112 -63.63 15.01 -28.27
CA LYS A 112 -64.54 15.40 -29.38
C LYS A 112 -65.85 15.91 -28.80
N ARG A 113 -66.20 17.16 -29.18
CA ARG A 113 -67.46 17.82 -28.78
C ARG A 113 -67.54 18.19 -27.27
N ILE A 114 -66.44 18.32 -26.54
CA ILE A 114 -66.50 18.92 -25.20
C ILE A 114 -67.02 20.34 -25.35
N PRO A 115 -68.10 20.72 -24.68
CA PRO A 115 -68.63 22.10 -24.81
C PRO A 115 -67.58 23.14 -24.37
N VAL A 116 -67.51 24.26 -25.06
CA VAL A 116 -66.72 25.39 -24.64
C VAL A 116 -67.39 25.95 -23.38
N ASP A 117 -66.67 25.94 -22.27
CA ASP A 117 -67.18 26.38 -20.97
C ASP A 117 -67.43 27.88 -20.95
N GLU A 118 -68.31 28.38 -20.04
CA GLU A 118 -68.70 29.79 -19.93
C GLU A 118 -67.49 30.69 -19.65
N GLN A 119 -66.55 30.23 -18.86
CA GLN A 119 -65.36 30.93 -18.51
C GLN A 119 -64.45 31.17 -19.71
N LEU A 120 -64.28 30.18 -20.54
CA LEU A 120 -63.56 30.25 -21.81
C LEU A 120 -64.33 31.12 -22.83
N GLN A 121 -65.65 31.01 -22.91
CA GLN A 121 -66.46 31.86 -23.76
C GLN A 121 -66.28 33.35 -23.44
N SER A 122 -66.28 33.72 -22.17
CA SER A 122 -66.08 35.12 -21.71
C SER A 122 -64.67 35.62 -22.00
N SER A 123 -63.65 34.76 -21.87
CA SER A 123 -62.26 35.14 -22.17
C SER A 123 -62.05 35.36 -23.67
N LEU A 124 -62.65 34.52 -24.51
CA LEU A 124 -62.57 34.57 -25.96
C LEU A 124 -63.28 35.81 -26.51
N TYR A 125 -64.38 36.24 -25.88
CA TYR A 125 -65.14 37.43 -26.30
C TYR A 125 -64.31 38.72 -26.21
N ASN A 126 -63.45 38.82 -25.18
CA ASN A 126 -62.59 39.97 -24.95
C ASN A 126 -61.22 39.87 -25.62
N SER A 127 -60.92 38.75 -26.33
CA SER A 127 -59.65 38.50 -26.94
C SER A 127 -59.59 39.06 -28.38
N ASN A 128 -58.80 40.10 -28.58
CA ASN A 128 -58.41 40.61 -29.89
C ASN A 128 -57.07 40.00 -30.39
N ASN A 129 -56.60 38.92 -29.76
CA ASN A 129 -55.28 38.37 -29.96
C ASN A 129 -55.38 36.93 -30.48
N GLU A 130 -54.55 36.57 -31.47
CA GLU A 130 -54.41 35.22 -32.04
C GLU A 130 -53.49 34.33 -31.23
N ASN A 131 -52.94 34.80 -30.12
CA ASN A 131 -51.96 34.05 -29.35
C ASN A 131 -52.59 32.78 -28.77
N VAL A 132 -51.78 31.70 -28.77
CA VAL A 132 -52.14 30.47 -28.10
C VAL A 132 -52.03 30.67 -26.58
N SER A 133 -53.12 30.39 -25.89
CA SER A 133 -53.12 30.26 -24.42
C SER A 133 -53.28 28.79 -24.03
N TYR A 134 -52.86 28.48 -22.83
CA TYR A 134 -53.09 27.12 -22.30
C TYR A 134 -53.46 27.19 -20.82
N ASP A 135 -54.22 26.18 -20.40
CA ASP A 135 -54.61 25.95 -19.03
C ASP A 135 -54.59 24.46 -18.67
N ASP A 136 -54.71 24.19 -17.38
CA ASP A 136 -54.91 22.86 -16.88
C ASP A 136 -56.36 22.44 -16.98
N TYR A 137 -56.63 21.33 -17.61
CA TYR A 137 -57.99 20.84 -17.83
C TYR A 137 -58.08 19.32 -17.58
N ILE A 138 -59.22 18.92 -16.97
CA ILE A 138 -59.46 17.49 -16.73
C ILE A 138 -60.51 17.00 -17.72
N VAL A 139 -60.08 16.16 -18.62
CA VAL A 139 -61.00 15.47 -19.55
C VAL A 139 -61.65 14.33 -18.80
N LYS A 140 -62.99 14.37 -18.74
CA LYS A 140 -63.83 13.30 -18.16
C LYS A 140 -64.31 12.40 -19.30
N SER A 141 -63.65 11.27 -19.46
CA SER A 141 -64.12 10.17 -20.33
C SER A 141 -65.00 9.20 -19.55
N LYS A 142 -65.74 8.32 -20.25
CA LYS A 142 -66.73 7.41 -19.64
C LYS A 142 -66.23 6.62 -18.43
N ASN A 143 -64.91 6.34 -18.32
CA ASN A 143 -64.30 5.56 -17.24
C ASN A 143 -63.00 6.11 -16.74
N ARG A 144 -62.50 7.26 -17.18
CA ARG A 144 -61.19 7.80 -16.80
C ARG A 144 -61.24 9.32 -16.66
N ARG A 145 -60.45 9.80 -15.73
CA ARG A 145 -60.08 11.23 -15.67
C ARG A 145 -58.67 11.31 -16.26
N ILE A 146 -58.49 12.18 -17.24
CA ILE A 146 -57.22 12.42 -17.89
C ILE A 146 -56.84 13.87 -17.63
N ASP A 147 -55.74 14.05 -16.90
CA ASP A 147 -55.17 15.38 -16.64
C ASP A 147 -54.44 15.86 -17.90
N THR A 148 -54.89 16.99 -18.44
CA THR A 148 -54.42 17.48 -19.73
C THR A 148 -53.99 18.93 -19.64
N TYR A 149 -53.10 19.30 -20.55
CA TYR A 149 -52.93 20.68 -20.97
C TYR A 149 -53.90 20.95 -22.09
N ARG A 150 -54.77 21.96 -21.91
CA ARG A 150 -55.70 22.42 -22.92
C ARG A 150 -55.10 23.67 -23.59
N PHE A 151 -54.70 23.55 -24.86
CA PHE A 151 -54.22 24.67 -25.67
C PHE A 151 -55.40 25.24 -26.43
N ILE A 152 -55.53 26.58 -26.38
CA ILE A 152 -56.65 27.33 -26.90
C ILE A 152 -56.15 28.38 -27.86
N ARG A 153 -56.61 28.38 -29.08
CA ARG A 153 -56.32 29.45 -30.04
C ARG A 153 -57.62 30.01 -30.62
N PRO A 154 -57.93 31.32 -30.45
CA PRO A 154 -59.00 31.98 -31.13
C PRO A 154 -58.76 31.99 -32.65
N ILE A 155 -59.77 31.66 -33.44
CA ILE A 155 -59.72 31.74 -34.87
C ILE A 155 -60.35 33.08 -35.27
N ILE A 156 -59.52 34.02 -35.70
CA ILE A 156 -59.92 35.38 -35.98
C ILE A 156 -59.67 35.75 -37.46
N TYR A 157 -60.51 36.63 -37.96
CA TYR A 157 -60.31 37.20 -39.27
C TYR A 157 -60.17 38.71 -39.18
N LYS A 158 -59.13 39.23 -39.80
CA LYS A 158 -58.80 40.66 -39.80
C LYS A 158 -59.23 41.25 -41.13
N TYR A 159 -60.21 42.18 -41.10
CA TYR A 159 -60.63 42.90 -42.28
C TYR A 159 -60.53 44.37 -42.00
N GLN A 160 -59.66 45.07 -42.74
CA GLN A 160 -59.30 46.48 -42.50
C GLN A 160 -58.88 46.68 -41.04
N ASN A 161 -59.57 47.49 -40.24
CA ASN A 161 -59.28 47.74 -38.80
C ASN A 161 -60.18 46.92 -37.86
N ASN A 162 -61.02 45.99 -38.42
CA ASN A 162 -61.90 45.20 -37.58
C ASN A 162 -61.39 43.78 -37.41
N THR A 163 -61.43 43.28 -36.20
CA THR A 163 -61.11 41.88 -35.88
C THR A 163 -62.40 41.11 -35.58
N ILE A 164 -62.67 40.06 -36.32
CA ILE A 164 -63.87 39.23 -36.18
C ILE A 164 -63.49 37.87 -35.66
N LEU A 165 -63.95 37.46 -34.47
CA LEU A 165 -63.83 36.10 -33.96
C LEU A 165 -64.75 35.16 -34.75
N LEU A 166 -64.14 34.20 -35.46
CA LEU A 166 -64.85 33.21 -36.26
C LEU A 166 -65.16 31.94 -35.47
N GLY A 167 -64.24 31.57 -34.57
CA GLY A 167 -64.32 30.32 -33.82
C GLY A 167 -63.17 30.16 -32.82
N VAL A 168 -62.96 28.94 -32.36
CA VAL A 168 -61.85 28.55 -31.48
C VAL A 168 -61.37 27.14 -31.83
N ALA A 169 -60.08 26.96 -31.87
CA ALA A 169 -59.44 25.66 -31.91
C ALA A 169 -58.93 25.29 -30.50
N ILE A 170 -59.20 24.09 -30.09
CA ILE A 170 -58.78 23.56 -28.78
C ILE A 170 -58.04 22.25 -29.00
N LEU A 171 -56.83 22.14 -28.47
CA LEU A 171 -55.99 20.93 -28.49
C LEU A 171 -55.79 20.41 -27.07
N TYR A 172 -55.91 19.14 -26.87
CA TYR A 172 -55.75 18.47 -25.58
C TYR A 172 -54.51 17.57 -25.60
N TYR A 173 -53.62 17.77 -24.65
CA TYR A 173 -52.37 17.02 -24.52
C TYR A 173 -52.32 16.34 -23.13
N ASP A 174 -52.05 15.01 -23.10
CA ASP A 174 -52.00 14.22 -21.86
C ASP A 174 -50.73 14.51 -21.05
N LYS A 175 -50.92 14.96 -19.83
CA LYS A 175 -49.79 15.18 -18.88
C LYS A 175 -49.10 13.88 -18.52
N ASN A 176 -49.82 12.74 -18.50
CA ASN A 176 -49.22 11.45 -18.16
C ASN A 176 -48.24 10.97 -19.25
N ALA A 177 -48.40 11.38 -20.48
CA ALA A 177 -47.45 11.06 -21.55
C ALA A 177 -46.06 11.66 -21.24
N ILE A 178 -46.03 12.89 -20.74
CA ILE A 178 -44.79 13.54 -20.30
C ILE A 178 -44.15 12.76 -19.14
N ASN A 179 -44.96 12.42 -18.14
CA ASN A 179 -44.49 11.66 -16.98
C ASN A 179 -43.97 10.27 -17.37
N ASN A 180 -44.62 9.59 -18.29
CA ASN A 180 -44.18 8.29 -18.79
C ASN A 180 -42.82 8.35 -19.49
N ILE A 181 -42.57 9.38 -20.30
CA ILE A 181 -41.29 9.61 -20.96
C ILE A 181 -40.19 9.85 -19.86
N ILE A 182 -40.54 10.69 -18.87
CA ILE A 182 -39.61 10.98 -17.75
C ILE A 182 -39.32 9.71 -16.98
N ASN A 183 -40.32 8.91 -16.62
CA ASN A 183 -40.12 7.68 -15.85
C ASN A 183 -39.27 6.66 -16.66
N THR A 184 -39.51 6.50 -17.93
CA THR A 184 -38.71 5.63 -18.79
C THR A 184 -37.24 6.08 -18.82
N MET A 185 -37.00 7.39 -18.93
CA MET A 185 -35.64 7.92 -18.89
C MET A 185 -34.96 7.74 -17.51
N LEU A 186 -35.72 7.89 -16.42
CA LEU A 186 -35.23 7.61 -15.08
C LEU A 186 -34.83 6.14 -14.90
N ASP A 187 -35.61 5.21 -15.44
CA ASP A 187 -35.31 3.78 -15.42
C ASP A 187 -34.01 3.45 -16.17
N TYR A 188 -33.82 4.05 -17.35
CA TYR A 188 -32.55 3.92 -18.09
C TYR A 188 -31.38 4.50 -17.31
N MET A 189 -31.53 5.70 -16.72
CA MET A 189 -30.49 6.32 -15.91
C MET A 189 -30.13 5.44 -14.71
N PHE A 190 -31.13 4.89 -14.03
CA PHE A 190 -30.90 4.00 -12.87
C PHE A 190 -30.15 2.72 -13.31
N THR A 191 -30.55 2.13 -14.43
CA THR A 191 -29.88 0.93 -14.96
C THR A 191 -28.42 1.19 -15.33
N VAL A 192 -28.15 2.30 -16.04
CA VAL A 192 -26.77 2.69 -16.40
C VAL A 192 -25.94 2.97 -15.14
N THR A 193 -26.51 3.66 -14.17
CA THR A 193 -25.87 3.95 -12.89
C THR A 193 -25.47 2.67 -12.15
N LEU A 194 -26.36 1.68 -12.12
CA LEU A 194 -26.08 0.38 -11.49
C LEU A 194 -24.94 -0.36 -12.19
N ILE A 195 -24.92 -0.35 -13.51
CA ILE A 195 -23.84 -0.97 -14.30
C ILE A 195 -22.50 -0.30 -14.01
N VAL A 196 -22.45 1.04 -14.01
CA VAL A 196 -21.23 1.81 -13.71
C VAL A 196 -20.72 1.51 -12.29
N LEU A 197 -21.64 1.42 -11.32
CA LEU A 197 -21.29 1.07 -9.93
C LEU A 197 -20.67 -0.33 -9.85
N LEU A 198 -21.25 -1.31 -10.51
CA LEU A 198 -20.71 -2.67 -10.57
C LEU A 198 -19.31 -2.71 -11.19
N ILE A 199 -19.10 -2.02 -12.29
CA ILE A 199 -17.79 -1.92 -12.95
C ILE A 199 -16.79 -1.26 -12.01
N ALA A 200 -17.17 -0.19 -11.32
CA ALA A 200 -16.29 0.50 -10.37
C ALA A 200 -15.89 -0.38 -9.19
N ILE A 201 -16.82 -1.17 -8.63
CA ILE A 201 -16.52 -2.14 -7.55
C ILE A 201 -15.52 -3.19 -8.03
N LEU A 202 -15.73 -3.75 -9.22
CA LEU A 202 -14.82 -4.73 -9.81
C LEU A 202 -13.42 -4.13 -10.07
N PHE A 203 -13.36 -2.90 -10.54
CA PHE A 203 -12.11 -2.17 -10.79
C PHE A 203 -11.33 -1.92 -9.49
N VAL A 204 -12.00 -1.46 -8.43
CA VAL A 204 -11.39 -1.26 -7.11
C VAL A 204 -10.90 -2.58 -6.51
N TYR A 205 -11.68 -3.66 -6.67
CA TYR A 205 -11.26 -4.99 -6.24
C TYR A 205 -9.98 -5.43 -6.98
N PHE A 206 -9.94 -5.26 -8.30
CA PHE A 206 -8.79 -5.59 -9.12
C PHE A 206 -7.53 -4.80 -8.71
N ILE A 207 -7.64 -3.48 -8.52
CA ILE A 207 -6.54 -2.64 -8.01
C ILE A 207 -6.08 -3.13 -6.63
N GLY A 208 -7.02 -3.45 -5.75
CA GLY A 208 -6.72 -3.94 -4.41
C GLY A 208 -5.89 -5.24 -4.41
N VAL A 209 -6.20 -6.17 -5.30
CA VAL A 209 -5.47 -7.44 -5.42
C VAL A 209 -4.13 -7.24 -6.12
N ARG A 210 -4.10 -6.49 -7.22
CA ARG A 210 -2.90 -6.36 -8.05
C ARG A 210 -1.84 -5.45 -7.47
N PHE A 211 -2.21 -4.37 -6.78
CA PHE A 211 -1.27 -3.38 -6.25
C PHE A 211 -1.12 -3.42 -4.73
N THR A 212 -2.24 -3.40 -4.00
CA THR A 212 -2.19 -3.22 -2.55
C THR A 212 -1.63 -4.46 -1.83
N ARG A 213 -1.97 -5.66 -2.29
CA ARG A 213 -1.55 -6.90 -1.66
C ARG A 213 -0.03 -7.10 -1.76
N PRO A 214 0.62 -6.99 -2.93
CA PRO A 214 2.07 -7.11 -3.04
C PRO A 214 2.84 -6.07 -2.21
N ILE A 215 2.37 -4.82 -2.18
CA ILE A 215 3.00 -3.77 -1.36
C ILE A 215 2.94 -4.12 0.13
N LEU A 216 1.83 -4.67 0.62
CA LEU A 216 1.72 -5.13 2.00
C LEU A 216 2.65 -6.31 2.29
N GLU A 217 2.83 -7.23 1.34
CA GLU A 217 3.79 -8.34 1.46
C GLU A 217 5.22 -7.83 1.61
N ILE A 218 5.63 -6.83 0.81
CA ILE A 218 6.93 -6.17 0.94
C ILE A 218 7.08 -5.49 2.30
N THR A 219 6.03 -4.79 2.76
CA THR A 219 6.04 -4.11 4.07
C THR A 219 6.19 -5.10 5.22
N HIS A 220 5.50 -6.24 5.19
CA HIS A 220 5.63 -7.29 6.18
C HIS A 220 7.02 -7.91 6.16
N ALA A 221 7.55 -8.20 4.97
CA ALA A 221 8.91 -8.71 4.82
C ALA A 221 9.95 -7.74 5.39
N ALA A 222 9.80 -6.43 5.13
CA ALA A 222 10.68 -5.40 5.71
C ALA A 222 10.62 -5.35 7.23
N SER A 223 9.42 -5.48 7.82
CA SER A 223 9.27 -5.54 9.29
C SER A 223 9.95 -6.77 9.89
N SER A 224 9.83 -7.93 9.25
CA SER A 224 10.48 -9.16 9.72
C SER A 224 12.01 -9.08 9.63
N ILE A 225 12.54 -8.44 8.56
CA ILE A 225 13.98 -8.17 8.45
C ILE A 225 14.47 -7.26 9.57
N ALA A 226 13.71 -6.22 9.92
CA ALA A 226 14.03 -5.34 11.03
C ALA A 226 14.08 -6.09 12.38
N GLN A 227 13.33 -7.19 12.52
CA GLN A 227 13.37 -8.09 13.67
C GLN A 227 14.50 -9.14 13.60
N GLY A 228 15.30 -9.12 12.52
CA GLY A 228 16.48 -9.99 12.36
C GLY A 228 16.24 -11.28 11.57
N ASP A 229 15.02 -11.56 11.10
CA ASP A 229 14.76 -12.69 10.22
C ASP A 229 15.15 -12.34 8.78
N LEU A 230 16.30 -12.84 8.36
CA LEU A 230 16.80 -12.68 7.00
C LEU A 230 16.38 -13.82 6.06
N ASN A 231 15.61 -14.85 6.52
CA ASN A 231 15.27 -16.00 5.68
C ASN A 231 14.03 -15.80 4.80
N ILE A 232 13.63 -14.56 4.62
CA ILE A 232 12.48 -14.16 3.83
C ILE A 232 12.90 -14.02 2.37
N LYS A 233 12.04 -14.48 1.48
CA LYS A 233 12.15 -14.30 0.04
C LYS A 233 10.78 -13.89 -0.50
N LEU A 234 10.70 -12.75 -1.14
CA LEU A 234 9.49 -12.29 -1.85
C LEU A 234 9.40 -13.00 -3.20
N ASN A 235 8.20 -13.49 -3.53
CA ASN A 235 7.89 -14.08 -4.83
C ASN A 235 6.67 -13.37 -5.42
N ILE A 236 6.91 -12.19 -5.98
CA ILE A 236 5.89 -11.30 -6.55
C ILE A 236 6.07 -11.29 -8.07
N ASN A 237 5.04 -11.74 -8.79
CA ASN A 237 5.02 -11.83 -10.25
C ASN A 237 3.89 -10.94 -10.77
N THR A 238 4.13 -9.65 -10.81
CA THR A 238 3.15 -8.65 -11.29
C THR A 238 3.48 -8.12 -12.68
N ASN A 239 4.69 -8.40 -13.17
CA ASN A 239 5.23 -7.96 -14.46
C ASN A 239 5.18 -6.43 -14.61
N ASP A 240 5.52 -5.71 -13.50
CA ASP A 240 5.54 -4.26 -13.38
C ASP A 240 6.63 -3.80 -12.39
N GLU A 241 6.62 -2.53 -12.01
CA GLU A 241 7.59 -1.91 -11.09
C GLU A 241 7.58 -2.56 -9.69
N ILE A 242 6.49 -3.20 -9.29
CA ILE A 242 6.38 -3.87 -7.99
C ILE A 242 7.20 -5.17 -7.98
N GLU A 243 7.23 -5.90 -9.09
CA GLU A 243 8.11 -7.06 -9.25
C GLU A 243 9.57 -6.63 -9.22
N HIS A 244 9.93 -5.53 -9.92
CA HIS A 244 11.28 -4.96 -9.84
C HIS A 244 11.66 -4.56 -8.41
N LEU A 245 10.73 -3.96 -7.66
CA LEU A 245 10.95 -3.62 -6.26
C LEU A 245 11.21 -4.88 -5.42
N ALA A 246 10.43 -5.95 -5.62
CA ALA A 246 10.62 -7.22 -4.92
C ALA A 246 11.97 -7.87 -5.27
N TYR A 247 12.41 -7.78 -6.53
CA TYR A 247 13.73 -8.25 -6.96
C TYR A 247 14.86 -7.52 -6.23
N HIS A 248 14.85 -6.20 -6.22
CA HIS A 248 15.85 -5.39 -5.51
C HIS A 248 15.81 -5.59 -4.00
N PHE A 249 14.61 -5.77 -3.43
CA PHE A 249 14.46 -6.12 -2.04
C PHE A 249 15.15 -7.46 -1.71
N ASN A 250 14.95 -8.51 -2.52
CA ASN A 250 15.60 -9.80 -2.34
C ASN A 250 17.13 -9.70 -2.47
N ALA A 251 17.63 -8.88 -3.39
CA ALA A 251 19.05 -8.60 -3.54
C ALA A 251 19.65 -7.94 -2.29
N MET A 252 18.94 -6.95 -1.72
CA MET A 252 19.31 -6.31 -0.45
C MET A 252 19.37 -7.34 0.70
N VAL A 253 18.35 -8.20 0.81
CA VAL A 253 18.32 -9.26 1.84
C VAL A 253 19.52 -10.21 1.71
N ASN A 254 19.87 -10.59 0.49
CA ASN A 254 21.04 -11.43 0.24
C ASN A 254 22.34 -10.72 0.66
N GLY A 255 22.49 -9.42 0.35
CA GLY A 255 23.63 -8.63 0.82
C GLY A 255 23.73 -8.56 2.35
N LEU A 256 22.56 -8.42 3.04
CA LEU A 256 22.51 -8.46 4.50
C LEU A 256 22.90 -9.84 5.07
N LYS A 257 22.49 -10.94 4.42
CA LYS A 257 22.92 -12.30 4.78
C LYS A 257 24.44 -12.49 4.65
N GLU A 258 24.98 -12.01 3.54
CA GLU A 258 26.43 -12.07 3.30
C GLU A 258 27.18 -11.25 4.35
N LYS A 259 26.75 -10.03 4.62
CA LYS A 259 27.30 -9.20 5.68
C LYS A 259 27.25 -9.89 7.05
N LYS A 260 26.12 -10.54 7.39
CA LYS A 260 25.98 -11.29 8.65
C LYS A 260 26.90 -12.52 8.70
N LYS A 261 27.14 -13.19 7.55
CA LYS A 261 28.13 -14.27 7.48
C LYS A 261 29.55 -13.73 7.68
N MET A 262 29.89 -12.59 7.08
CA MET A 262 31.20 -11.97 7.24
C MET A 262 31.51 -11.56 8.68
N GLN A 263 30.50 -11.20 9.48
CA GLN A 263 30.66 -10.89 10.91
C GLN A 263 31.28 -12.03 11.72
N LYS A 264 31.17 -13.29 11.27
CA LYS A 264 31.80 -14.42 11.96
C LYS A 264 33.32 -14.47 11.80
N PHE A 265 33.85 -13.73 10.83
CA PHE A 265 35.28 -13.69 10.52
C PHE A 265 36.00 -12.46 11.09
N VAL A 266 35.27 -11.65 11.84
CA VAL A 266 35.78 -10.37 12.41
C VAL A 266 35.69 -10.43 13.91
N SER A 267 36.73 -9.94 14.63
CA SER A 267 36.74 -9.86 16.08
C SER A 267 35.67 -8.89 16.62
N GLY A 268 35.28 -9.06 17.89
CA GLY A 268 34.32 -8.18 18.56
C GLY A 268 34.78 -6.72 18.58
N SER A 269 36.00 -6.47 18.90
CA SER A 269 36.63 -5.14 18.90
C SER A 269 36.60 -4.47 17.54
N THR A 270 36.87 -5.22 16.47
CA THR A 270 36.74 -4.73 15.09
C THR A 270 35.29 -4.34 14.75
N MET A 271 34.34 -5.16 15.20
CA MET A 271 32.91 -4.91 14.94
C MET A 271 32.44 -3.64 15.67
N ASP A 272 32.88 -3.41 16.89
CA ASP A 272 32.52 -2.23 17.67
C ASP A 272 33.15 -0.95 17.08
N MET A 273 34.38 -1.04 16.59
CA MET A 273 35.03 0.04 15.85
C MET A 273 34.25 0.41 14.58
N ILE A 274 33.79 -0.58 13.81
CA ILE A 274 32.96 -0.36 12.60
C ILE A 274 31.63 0.31 12.97
N LYS A 275 30.99 -0.14 14.05
CA LYS A 275 29.70 0.41 14.52
C LYS A 275 29.82 1.83 15.05
N SER A 276 30.86 2.13 15.78
CA SER A 276 31.11 3.46 16.38
C SER A 276 31.46 4.53 15.35
N GLY A 277 31.73 4.14 14.10
CA GLY A 277 32.15 5.07 13.06
C GLY A 277 33.53 5.65 13.21
N SER A 278 34.32 5.16 14.18
CA SER A 278 35.69 5.60 14.43
C SER A 278 36.65 5.35 13.27
N MET A 279 36.20 4.54 12.31
CA MET A 279 36.92 4.25 11.06
C MET A 279 37.10 5.45 10.13
N ARG A 280 36.39 6.57 10.38
CA ARG A 280 36.37 7.71 9.44
C ARG A 280 37.65 8.55 9.45
N HIS A 281 38.52 8.44 10.45
CA HIS A 281 39.67 9.35 10.60
C HIS A 281 41.05 8.73 10.39
N ASN A 282 41.24 7.40 10.54
CA ASN A 282 42.55 6.78 10.31
C ASN A 282 42.43 5.39 9.73
N MET A 283 42.64 5.26 8.42
CA MET A 283 42.70 3.94 7.77
C MET A 283 43.87 3.09 8.26
N LEU A 284 44.98 3.72 8.64
CA LEU A 284 46.15 3.10 9.25
C LEU A 284 46.53 3.89 10.48
N GLY A 285 46.72 3.21 11.63
CA GLY A 285 47.13 3.85 12.89
C GLY A 285 46.66 3.03 14.08
N GLY A 286 47.20 3.32 15.25
CA GLY A 286 46.87 2.62 16.48
C GLY A 286 46.94 3.56 17.69
N GLU A 287 46.28 3.15 18.76
CA GLU A 287 46.29 3.84 20.03
C GLU A 287 46.92 2.97 21.13
N TYR A 288 47.58 3.61 22.08
CA TYR A 288 48.11 2.93 23.26
C TYR A 288 46.96 2.54 24.18
N ARG A 289 46.91 1.23 24.50
CA ARG A 289 45.97 0.68 25.47
C ARG A 289 46.69 -0.29 26.41
N THR A 290 46.27 -0.32 27.67
CA THR A 290 46.70 -1.37 28.58
C THR A 290 45.77 -2.56 28.45
N LEU A 291 46.27 -3.68 27.94
CA LEU A 291 45.51 -4.92 27.78
C LEU A 291 46.18 -6.08 28.54
N THR A 292 45.39 -7.09 28.85
CA THR A 292 45.89 -8.41 29.23
C THR A 292 45.68 -9.34 28.03
N ILE A 293 46.77 -9.90 27.53
CA ILE A 293 46.77 -10.79 26.34
C ILE A 293 46.92 -12.23 26.83
N LEU A 294 46.05 -13.09 26.29
CA LEU A 294 46.06 -14.53 26.52
C LEU A 294 46.35 -15.24 25.19
N PHE A 295 47.31 -16.11 25.19
CA PHE A 295 47.54 -17.11 24.16
C PHE A 295 47.27 -18.49 24.71
N SER A 296 46.62 -19.34 23.90
CA SER A 296 46.39 -20.74 24.21
C SER A 296 46.60 -21.59 22.96
N ASP A 297 47.42 -22.62 23.08
CA ASP A 297 47.90 -23.44 21.95
C ASP A 297 47.81 -24.93 22.28
N ILE A 298 47.39 -25.72 21.28
CA ILE A 298 47.23 -27.19 21.42
C ILE A 298 48.60 -27.88 21.40
N ARG A 299 48.86 -28.68 22.40
CA ARG A 299 50.13 -29.39 22.49
C ARG A 299 50.18 -30.63 21.60
N GLY A 300 51.29 -30.74 20.87
CA GLY A 300 51.49 -31.88 19.95
C GLY A 300 50.65 -31.80 18.68
N PHE A 301 50.11 -30.62 18.35
CA PHE A 301 49.26 -30.43 17.16
C PHE A 301 49.96 -30.86 15.86
N THR A 302 51.22 -30.47 15.65
CA THR A 302 51.95 -30.77 14.42
C THR A 302 52.03 -32.30 14.19
N ALA A 303 52.42 -33.07 15.20
CA ALA A 303 52.48 -34.52 15.09
C ALA A 303 51.09 -35.13 14.87
N MET A 304 50.06 -34.63 15.57
CA MET A 304 48.68 -35.10 15.37
C MET A 304 48.17 -34.79 13.95
N SER A 305 48.54 -33.68 13.37
CA SER A 305 48.07 -33.25 12.05
C SER A 305 48.75 -34.04 10.92
N GLU A 306 49.96 -34.52 11.10
CA GLU A 306 50.67 -35.34 10.12
C GLU A 306 50.11 -36.77 10.01
N GLU A 307 49.56 -37.29 11.12
CA GLU A 307 49.06 -38.64 11.22
C GLU A 307 47.58 -38.81 10.78
N ARG A 308 46.86 -37.71 10.54
CA ARG A 308 45.40 -37.74 10.34
C ARG A 308 44.96 -37.06 9.04
N LYS A 309 43.73 -37.41 8.60
CA LYS A 309 43.12 -36.72 7.46
C LYS A 309 42.79 -35.26 7.81
N PRO A 310 43.02 -34.32 6.90
CA PRO A 310 42.75 -32.90 7.14
C PRO A 310 41.34 -32.59 7.70
N SER A 311 40.31 -33.30 7.23
CA SER A 311 38.94 -33.12 7.72
C SER A 311 38.76 -33.53 9.19
N GLU A 312 39.49 -34.54 9.67
CA GLU A 312 39.48 -34.97 11.06
C GLU A 312 40.22 -33.95 11.95
N VAL A 313 41.38 -33.50 11.46
CA VAL A 313 42.18 -32.47 12.14
C VAL A 313 41.32 -31.20 12.34
N ILE A 314 40.70 -30.68 11.30
CA ILE A 314 39.81 -29.50 11.37
C ILE A 314 38.66 -29.73 12.37
N SER A 315 38.05 -30.90 12.37
CA SER A 315 36.94 -31.20 13.30
C SER A 315 37.42 -31.23 14.76
N ILE A 316 38.61 -31.81 15.05
CA ILE A 316 39.22 -31.86 16.39
C ILE A 316 39.57 -30.43 16.84
N VAL A 317 40.29 -29.68 16.02
CA VAL A 317 40.71 -28.32 16.33
C VAL A 317 39.50 -27.45 16.63
N ASN A 318 38.50 -27.46 15.72
CA ASN A 318 37.30 -26.63 15.93
C ASN A 318 36.55 -27.00 17.20
N PHE A 319 36.51 -28.28 17.59
CA PHE A 319 35.90 -28.66 18.87
C PHE A 319 36.59 -27.98 20.05
N TYR A 320 37.93 -28.08 20.12
CA TYR A 320 38.70 -27.52 21.23
C TYR A 320 38.78 -25.98 21.20
N LEU A 321 38.88 -25.35 20.02
CA LEU A 321 38.84 -23.91 19.86
C LEU A 321 37.49 -23.35 20.31
N ASN A 322 36.38 -24.02 19.96
CA ASN A 322 35.03 -23.57 20.38
C ASN A 322 34.84 -23.62 21.89
N LEU A 323 35.34 -24.64 22.57
CA LEU A 323 35.29 -24.72 24.04
C LEU A 323 36.05 -23.54 24.69
N GLN A 324 37.26 -23.28 24.23
CA GLN A 324 38.09 -22.20 24.74
C GLN A 324 37.49 -20.85 24.42
N ALA A 325 37.01 -20.63 23.19
CA ALA A 325 36.40 -19.38 22.75
C ALA A 325 35.16 -19.01 23.57
N GLN A 326 34.37 -20.00 23.97
CA GLN A 326 33.19 -19.76 24.80
C GLN A 326 33.62 -19.25 26.21
N ILE A 327 34.59 -19.92 26.83
CA ILE A 327 35.09 -19.57 28.16
C ILE A 327 35.72 -18.17 28.16
N ILE A 328 36.48 -17.84 27.12
CA ILE A 328 37.07 -16.50 26.95
C ILE A 328 35.99 -15.43 26.90
N ARG A 329 34.97 -15.63 26.11
CA ARG A 329 33.82 -14.69 25.96
C ARG A 329 33.00 -14.58 27.27
N ASP A 330 32.76 -15.69 27.95
CA ASP A 330 32.00 -15.72 29.21
C ASP A 330 32.72 -14.98 30.35
N ASN A 331 34.04 -14.75 30.20
CA ASN A 331 34.90 -13.96 31.11
C ASN A 331 35.31 -12.62 30.50
N ASP A 332 34.46 -11.98 29.65
CA ASP A 332 34.65 -10.67 29.05
C ASP A 332 35.93 -10.53 28.19
N GLY A 333 36.44 -11.64 27.66
CA GLY A 333 37.55 -11.63 26.72
C GLY A 333 37.07 -11.51 25.25
N ASP A 334 37.81 -10.76 24.45
CA ASP A 334 37.63 -10.67 23.01
C ASP A 334 38.66 -11.54 22.30
N ILE A 335 38.21 -12.37 21.35
CA ILE A 335 39.10 -13.20 20.53
C ILE A 335 39.58 -12.34 19.37
N ASP A 336 40.86 -12.04 19.38
CA ASP A 336 41.51 -11.28 18.33
C ASP A 336 41.58 -12.12 17.04
N LYS A 337 42.21 -13.27 17.11
CA LYS A 337 42.36 -14.20 15.96
C LYS A 337 42.72 -15.63 16.39
N TYR A 338 42.57 -16.52 15.41
CA TYR A 338 43.10 -17.88 15.48
C TYR A 338 44.34 -17.96 14.59
N ILE A 339 45.41 -18.55 15.11
CA ILE A 339 46.69 -18.73 14.41
C ILE A 339 46.96 -20.24 14.33
N GLY A 340 46.34 -20.90 13.30
CA GLY A 340 46.33 -22.36 13.25
C GLY A 340 45.49 -22.97 14.39
N ASP A 341 46.13 -23.62 15.34
CA ASP A 341 45.54 -24.22 16.54
C ASP A 341 45.66 -23.32 17.78
N GLU A 342 46.28 -22.16 17.64
CA GLU A 342 46.45 -21.18 18.70
C GLU A 342 45.35 -20.13 18.72
N ILE A 343 44.88 -19.75 19.90
CA ILE A 343 43.98 -18.60 20.15
C ILE A 343 44.77 -17.43 20.70
N MET A 344 44.62 -16.27 20.11
CA MET A 344 44.97 -14.98 20.70
C MET A 344 43.71 -14.30 21.18
N ALA A 345 43.66 -13.94 22.45
CA ALA A 345 42.55 -13.16 23.03
C ALA A 345 43.08 -12.00 23.85
N SER A 346 42.28 -10.94 23.93
CA SER A 346 42.58 -9.72 24.70
C SER A 346 41.49 -9.45 25.73
N PHE A 347 41.87 -8.90 26.85
CA PHE A 347 40.99 -8.48 27.94
C PHE A 347 41.26 -7.02 28.26
N SER A 348 40.20 -6.24 28.41
CA SER A 348 40.28 -4.80 28.73
C SER A 348 39.46 -4.46 29.97
N GLY A 349 39.70 -3.29 30.55
CA GLY A 349 38.99 -2.84 31.77
C GLY A 349 39.74 -3.19 33.07
N ASP A 350 39.13 -2.86 34.21
CA ASP A 350 39.74 -2.97 35.51
C ASP A 350 40.02 -4.41 35.92
N ASP A 351 39.11 -5.33 35.58
CA ASP A 351 39.21 -6.75 35.91
C ASP A 351 39.90 -7.60 34.81
N ALA A 352 40.47 -6.96 33.80
CA ALA A 352 41.05 -7.64 32.63
C ALA A 352 42.01 -8.77 33.00
N THR A 353 42.89 -8.53 34.00
CA THR A 353 43.90 -9.52 34.43
C THR A 353 43.27 -10.69 35.18
N ASN A 354 42.30 -10.41 36.06
CA ASN A 354 41.57 -11.45 36.79
C ASN A 354 40.76 -12.33 35.82
N ASN A 355 40.07 -11.70 34.87
CA ASN A 355 39.28 -12.39 33.87
C ASN A 355 40.13 -13.26 32.93
N ALA A 356 41.30 -12.78 32.52
CA ALA A 356 42.25 -13.55 31.70
C ALA A 356 42.78 -14.77 32.45
N VAL A 357 43.21 -14.62 33.70
CA VAL A 357 43.72 -15.74 34.51
C VAL A 357 42.61 -16.73 34.81
N LYS A 358 41.42 -16.26 35.16
CA LYS A 358 40.23 -17.09 35.37
C LYS A 358 39.89 -17.89 34.11
N SER A 359 39.87 -17.25 32.93
CA SER A 359 39.68 -17.93 31.66
C SER A 359 40.69 -19.05 31.43
N GLY A 360 41.97 -18.78 31.66
CA GLY A 360 43.02 -19.77 31.52
C GLY A 360 42.82 -21.00 32.42
N LEU A 361 42.44 -20.78 33.67
CA LEU A 361 42.20 -21.86 34.64
C LEU A 361 40.90 -22.63 34.30
N GLU A 362 39.84 -21.96 33.92
CA GLU A 362 38.58 -22.59 33.46
C GLU A 362 38.81 -23.43 32.19
N ILE A 363 39.57 -22.90 31.23
CA ILE A 363 39.95 -23.65 30.02
C ILE A 363 40.62 -24.96 30.42
N GLN A 364 41.65 -24.94 31.30
CA GLN A 364 42.33 -26.14 31.72
C GLN A 364 41.39 -27.14 32.43
N ALA A 365 40.48 -26.65 33.28
CA ALA A 365 39.52 -27.51 33.98
C ALA A 365 38.53 -28.17 33.04
N VAL A 366 37.99 -27.40 32.07
CA VAL A 366 37.03 -27.89 31.08
C VAL A 366 37.71 -28.85 30.12
N MET A 367 38.89 -28.53 29.64
CA MET A 367 39.71 -29.40 28.78
C MET A 367 39.97 -30.75 29.45
N LYS A 368 40.40 -30.76 30.70
CA LYS A 368 40.63 -31.97 31.48
C LYS A 368 39.34 -32.83 31.55
N ARG A 369 38.22 -32.21 31.87
CA ARG A 369 36.91 -32.89 31.96
C ARG A 369 36.45 -33.48 30.62
N GLU A 370 36.55 -32.72 29.55
CA GLU A 370 36.15 -33.18 28.19
C GLU A 370 37.13 -34.25 27.68
N ASN A 371 38.43 -34.18 27.96
CA ASN A 371 39.40 -35.20 27.59
C ASN A 371 39.10 -36.55 28.26
N ILE A 372 38.66 -36.55 29.52
CA ILE A 372 38.21 -37.78 30.20
C ILE A 372 37.00 -38.40 29.47
N LYS A 373 36.05 -37.62 29.04
CA LYS A 373 34.89 -38.12 28.31
C LYS A 373 35.26 -38.65 26.93
N ARG A 374 36.12 -37.94 26.20
CA ARG A 374 36.60 -38.31 24.89
C ARG A 374 37.44 -39.58 24.91
N ALA A 375 38.37 -39.68 25.89
CA ALA A 375 39.19 -40.87 26.10
C ALA A 375 38.34 -42.14 26.33
N LYS A 376 37.24 -42.03 27.12
CA LYS A 376 36.29 -43.16 27.30
C LYS A 376 35.60 -43.62 26.03
N LYS A 377 35.50 -42.71 25.04
CA LYS A 377 34.90 -43.01 23.71
C LYS A 377 35.94 -43.42 22.65
N GLY A 378 37.23 -43.47 23.02
CA GLY A 378 38.31 -43.72 22.07
C GLY A 378 38.59 -42.58 21.12
N GLU A 379 38.11 -41.36 21.45
CA GLU A 379 38.30 -40.16 20.63
C GLU A 379 39.65 -39.49 20.98
N THR A 380 40.16 -38.69 20.04
CA THR A 380 41.39 -37.93 20.22
C THR A 380 41.26 -36.92 21.35
N VAL A 381 42.24 -36.88 22.23
CA VAL A 381 42.34 -35.88 23.32
C VAL A 381 43.46 -34.90 23.00
N CYS A 382 43.26 -33.63 23.37
CA CYS A 382 44.22 -32.57 23.22
C CYS A 382 44.38 -31.81 24.54
N GLU A 383 45.59 -31.48 24.86
CA GLU A 383 45.93 -30.61 26.00
C GLU A 383 46.41 -29.26 25.46
N VAL A 384 46.20 -28.19 26.23
CA VAL A 384 46.67 -26.86 25.87
C VAL A 384 47.65 -26.30 26.85
N GLY A 385 48.57 -25.48 26.38
CA GLY A 385 49.40 -24.62 27.17
C GLY A 385 48.90 -23.17 27.03
N ILE A 386 48.88 -22.41 28.12
CA ILE A 386 48.35 -21.06 28.15
C ILE A 386 49.40 -20.10 28.68
N GLY A 387 49.58 -18.97 27.98
CA GLY A 387 50.44 -17.86 28.38
C GLY A 387 49.67 -16.56 28.49
N ILE A 388 49.84 -15.83 29.59
CA ILE A 388 49.13 -14.56 29.82
C ILE A 388 50.13 -13.48 30.22
N ASN A 389 49.99 -12.32 29.59
CA ASN A 389 50.82 -11.17 29.90
C ASN A 389 50.01 -9.87 29.84
N ARG A 390 50.27 -8.94 30.74
CA ARG A 390 49.63 -7.65 30.83
C ARG A 390 50.61 -6.51 30.58
N GLY A 391 50.19 -5.50 29.86
CA GLY A 391 50.96 -4.28 29.68
C GLY A 391 50.40 -3.38 28.60
N GLU A 392 51.18 -2.38 28.24
CA GLU A 392 50.81 -1.42 27.19
C GLU A 392 51.10 -2.01 25.82
N VAL A 393 50.07 -1.93 24.96
CA VAL A 393 50.09 -2.38 23.56
C VAL A 393 49.58 -1.27 22.67
N ILE A 394 49.91 -1.34 21.37
CA ILE A 394 49.30 -0.51 20.35
C ILE A 394 48.18 -1.36 19.74
N VAL A 395 46.94 -0.84 19.79
CA VAL A 395 45.77 -1.47 19.16
C VAL A 395 45.35 -0.65 17.96
N GLY A 396 45.25 -1.25 16.80
CA GLY A 396 44.89 -0.52 15.60
C GLY A 396 44.86 -1.38 14.35
N ASN A 397 44.58 -0.72 13.21
CA ASN A 397 44.59 -1.34 11.91
C ASN A 397 46.02 -1.53 11.41
N ILE A 398 46.39 -2.75 11.17
CA ILE A 398 47.73 -3.16 10.73
C ILE A 398 47.60 -3.97 9.45
N GLY A 399 48.32 -3.56 8.41
CA GLY A 399 48.31 -4.27 7.13
C GLY A 399 48.43 -3.32 5.94
N SER A 400 47.90 -3.74 4.81
CA SER A 400 47.83 -2.94 3.59
C SER A 400 46.49 -2.24 3.43
N HIS A 401 46.36 -1.34 2.46
CA HIS A 401 45.07 -0.69 2.14
C HIS A 401 43.99 -1.65 1.71
N GLU A 402 44.35 -2.83 1.16
CA GLU A 402 43.39 -3.83 0.66
C GLU A 402 43.08 -4.93 1.70
N HIS A 403 44.02 -5.14 2.67
CA HIS A 403 43.86 -6.16 3.69
C HIS A 403 44.44 -5.68 5.02
N MET A 404 43.58 -5.46 5.98
CA MET A 404 43.91 -4.95 7.31
C MET A 404 43.33 -5.84 8.40
N ASP A 405 44.13 -6.07 9.43
CA ASP A 405 43.70 -6.68 10.70
C ASP A 405 43.66 -5.62 11.78
N PHE A 406 42.57 -5.54 12.49
CA PHE A 406 42.51 -4.76 13.74
C PHE A 406 42.99 -5.63 14.87
N THR A 407 44.15 -5.33 15.42
CA THR A 407 44.83 -6.22 16.40
C THR A 407 45.72 -5.44 17.34
N ALA A 408 46.13 -6.09 18.41
CA ALA A 408 47.12 -5.57 19.34
C ALA A 408 48.55 -5.96 18.93
N VAL A 409 49.50 -5.00 19.02
CA VAL A 409 50.92 -5.22 18.74
C VAL A 409 51.75 -4.63 19.84
N GLY A 410 52.82 -5.30 20.19
CA GLY A 410 53.80 -4.84 21.22
C GLY A 410 54.56 -5.97 21.89
N SER A 411 55.51 -5.60 22.73
CA SER A 411 56.30 -6.56 23.49
C SER A 411 55.44 -7.49 24.37
N VAL A 412 54.34 -6.95 24.88
CA VAL A 412 53.35 -7.69 25.70
C VAL A 412 52.77 -8.88 24.97
N VAL A 413 52.39 -8.69 23.69
CA VAL A 413 51.85 -9.75 22.84
C VAL A 413 52.88 -10.83 22.59
N ASN A 414 54.10 -10.43 22.28
CA ASN A 414 55.22 -11.35 22.06
C ASN A 414 55.59 -12.15 23.32
N ILE A 415 55.53 -11.50 24.49
CA ILE A 415 55.80 -12.19 25.76
C ILE A 415 54.69 -13.22 26.04
N ALA A 416 53.40 -12.84 25.89
CA ALA A 416 52.29 -13.74 26.12
C ALA A 416 52.37 -15.01 25.22
N SER A 417 52.65 -14.85 23.92
CA SER A 417 52.86 -15.96 22.98
C SER A 417 54.02 -16.86 23.40
N ARG A 418 55.14 -16.29 23.88
CA ARG A 418 56.28 -17.09 24.34
C ARG A 418 56.03 -17.80 25.67
N LEU A 419 55.30 -17.16 26.60
CA LEU A 419 54.82 -17.82 27.80
C LEU A 419 53.92 -19.02 27.44
N CYS A 420 53.04 -18.83 26.49
CA CYS A 420 52.23 -19.91 25.95
C CYS A 420 53.09 -21.02 25.40
N SER A 421 54.02 -20.75 24.51
CA SER A 421 54.91 -21.75 23.93
C SER A 421 55.74 -22.52 24.97
N SER A 422 56.13 -21.87 26.08
CA SER A 422 56.87 -22.52 27.19
C SER A 422 55.99 -23.31 28.15
N ALA A 423 54.67 -23.07 28.14
CA ALA A 423 53.73 -23.73 29.02
C ALA A 423 53.63 -25.23 28.73
N LYS A 424 53.85 -26.07 29.73
CA LYS A 424 53.61 -27.51 29.65
C LYS A 424 52.13 -27.81 29.44
N PRO A 425 51.77 -28.97 28.88
CA PRO A 425 50.35 -29.38 28.80
C PRO A 425 49.63 -29.20 30.13
N GLY A 426 48.43 -28.61 30.10
CA GLY A 426 47.62 -28.37 31.30
C GLY A 426 48.06 -27.23 32.20
N LYS A 427 49.02 -26.38 31.78
CA LYS A 427 49.54 -25.27 32.62
C LYS A 427 49.19 -23.90 32.06
N VAL A 428 48.98 -22.96 32.97
CA VAL A 428 48.84 -21.51 32.74
C VAL A 428 50.07 -20.82 33.24
N ILE A 429 50.79 -20.09 32.39
CA ILE A 429 52.01 -19.36 32.75
C ILE A 429 51.75 -17.86 32.62
N VAL A 430 52.13 -17.10 33.64
CA VAL A 430 52.02 -15.63 33.66
C VAL A 430 53.40 -15.03 34.02
N ASP A 431 53.64 -13.80 33.59
CA ASP A 431 54.80 -13.02 34.04
C ASP A 431 54.55 -12.40 35.43
N LYS A 432 55.59 -11.83 36.02
CA LYS A 432 55.54 -11.20 37.35
C LYS A 432 54.51 -10.05 37.40
N SER A 433 54.46 -9.20 36.38
CA SER A 433 53.56 -8.04 36.34
C SER A 433 52.07 -8.46 36.31
N THR A 434 51.77 -9.49 35.58
CA THR A 434 50.45 -10.11 35.54
C THR A 434 50.10 -10.78 36.86
N TYR A 435 51.06 -11.50 37.45
CA TYR A 435 50.88 -12.14 38.74
C TYR A 435 50.60 -11.12 39.88
N ASP A 436 51.36 -10.07 39.94
CA ASP A 436 51.22 -9.03 41.01
C ASP A 436 49.89 -8.28 40.87
N ARG A 437 49.35 -8.16 39.66
CA ARG A 437 48.09 -7.48 39.39
C ARG A 437 46.88 -8.40 39.53
N ALA A 438 47.06 -9.68 39.26
CA ALA A 438 46.01 -10.66 39.44
C ALA A 438 45.74 -10.83 40.93
N ASN A 439 44.55 -10.46 41.39
CA ASN A 439 44.13 -10.64 42.78
C ASN A 439 43.85 -12.13 43.06
N CYS A 440 44.86 -12.94 42.74
CA CYS A 440 44.73 -14.38 42.67
C CYS A 440 44.89 -15.03 44.03
N LYS A 441 43.83 -15.55 44.60
CA LYS A 441 43.85 -16.60 45.64
C LYS A 441 44.24 -17.98 45.07
N HIS A 442 44.98 -18.00 43.95
CA HIS A 442 45.32 -19.22 43.24
C HIS A 442 46.73 -19.70 43.74
N ARG A 443 46.86 -21.03 43.74
CA ARG A 443 48.17 -21.62 44.05
C ARG A 443 49.14 -21.33 42.91
N THR A 444 50.24 -20.70 43.22
CA THR A 444 51.28 -20.30 42.28
C THR A 444 52.59 -20.97 42.58
N THR A 445 53.31 -21.36 41.56
CA THR A 445 54.66 -21.92 41.67
C THR A 445 55.57 -21.07 40.79
N LEU A 446 56.57 -20.46 41.43
CA LEU A 446 57.65 -19.75 40.75
C LEU A 446 58.35 -20.74 39.79
N GLN A 447 58.49 -20.34 38.55
CA GLN A 447 59.23 -21.12 37.55
C GLN A 447 60.68 -20.58 37.47
N THR A 448 61.57 -21.38 36.91
CA THR A 448 62.91 -20.92 36.60
C THR A 448 62.82 -19.71 35.67
N PRO A 449 63.53 -18.58 35.95
CA PRO A 449 63.54 -17.42 35.08
C PRO A 449 63.81 -17.81 33.63
N PHE A 450 62.98 -17.34 32.74
CA PHE A 450 63.00 -17.73 31.33
C PHE A 450 63.60 -16.63 30.46
N ALA A 451 64.66 -16.96 29.72
CA ALA A 451 65.22 -16.07 28.72
C ALA A 451 64.42 -16.01 27.50
N ILE A 452 63.79 -14.87 27.21
CA ILE A 452 62.95 -14.64 26.01
C ILE A 452 63.85 -14.05 24.93
N LYS A 453 63.86 -14.69 23.75
CA LYS A 453 64.65 -14.20 22.60
C LYS A 453 64.20 -12.79 22.21
N GLY A 454 65.10 -11.83 22.26
CA GLY A 454 64.84 -10.41 21.99
C GLY A 454 64.51 -9.56 23.23
N ILE A 455 64.59 -10.12 24.45
CA ILE A 455 64.53 -9.41 25.71
C ILE A 455 65.90 -9.61 26.43
N SER A 456 66.48 -8.50 26.83
CA SER A 456 67.86 -8.48 27.36
C SER A 456 68.03 -9.05 28.77
N TYR A 457 66.92 -9.38 29.44
CA TYR A 457 66.92 -9.88 30.82
C TYR A 457 65.97 -11.04 31.00
N PRO A 458 66.22 -12.03 31.86
CA PRO A 458 65.26 -13.11 32.13
C PRO A 458 63.98 -12.56 32.80
N ILE A 459 62.84 -13.11 32.44
CA ILE A 459 61.57 -12.73 33.03
C ILE A 459 61.20 -13.76 34.11
N ASP A 460 60.83 -13.27 35.32
CA ASP A 460 60.22 -14.09 36.34
C ASP A 460 58.85 -14.54 35.93
N THR A 461 58.60 -15.84 35.92
CA THR A 461 57.35 -16.45 35.50
C THR A 461 56.75 -17.33 36.59
N TYR A 462 55.42 -17.37 36.61
CA TYR A 462 54.66 -18.12 37.59
C TYR A 462 53.68 -19.07 36.86
N SER A 463 53.68 -20.32 37.29
CA SER A 463 52.63 -21.26 36.92
C SER A 463 51.48 -21.11 37.89
N VAL A 464 50.28 -20.85 37.34
CA VAL A 464 49.04 -20.69 38.09
C VAL A 464 48.21 -21.96 38.01
N SER A 465 47.65 -22.42 39.12
CA SER A 465 46.76 -23.58 39.18
C SER A 465 45.63 -23.35 40.16
N ASN A 466 44.50 -24.05 40.00
CA ASN A 466 43.43 -24.06 40.99
C ASN A 466 43.89 -24.76 42.27
N GLU A 467 43.38 -24.36 43.44
CA GLU A 467 43.75 -24.93 44.76
C GLU A 467 43.43 -26.44 44.86
N ASP A 468 42.54 -26.99 44.03
CA ASP A 468 42.02 -28.35 44.10
C ASP A 468 42.59 -29.33 43.04
N THR A 469 43.75 -29.03 42.40
CA THR A 469 44.31 -29.92 41.35
C THR A 469 45.72 -30.40 41.73
#